data_feabbf514eef964ff1d83309b075e38d
#
_entry.id   feabbf514eef964ff1d83309b075e38d
#
_cell.length_a   1.000
_cell.length_b   1.000
_cell.length_c   1.000
_cell.angle_alpha   90.00
_cell.angle_beta   90.00
_cell.angle_gamma   90.00
#
_symmetry.space_group_name_H-M   'P 1'
#
loop_
_entity.id
_entity.type
_entity.pdbx_description
1 polymer ?
#
loop_
_entity_poly.entity_id
_entity_poly.type
_entity_poly.pdbx_seq_one_letter_code
_entity_poly.pdbx_strand_id
1 'polypeptide(L)'
;MHHSQDTLLSRLTSVATGLARLRGINDTAPLDGDGFRLQFDEWDWEIGVGVYGLFRHAESTGDKGLIAVLADWYDWQISRGLPPRQVNSTAPMLALACLLDHVDRPDWEALVADWADWLMTGLARTEDGGFQHVVKERANDGELWDDTLFMTCLFLAVAGKRMNRPDWTDEAVYQCLVHARYLSDPVTGLWYHGWTFNGRHNFARAFWARGNSWITIAIPELFSILPGISGPERRFLTNVLRAQVTALAAAQNADGYFHTLLDDPGSPIEASATAGIAYGISRGIEQGLLAPEYSTVVASARRAVLDCIGEDGIVAHVSDGTPMGHTLQFYKDIPNIPTPYGQALTMLMLIDAFGEGARAA
;
A
#
# COMPACT_ATOMS: atom_id res chain seq x y z
N MET A 1 19.30 14.73 -11.81
CA MET A 1 19.23 14.28 -13.20
C MET A 1 17.79 13.89 -13.47
N HIS A 2 17.12 14.49 -14.45
CA HIS A 2 15.85 13.98 -14.91
C HIS A 2 16.13 12.70 -15.70
N HIS A 3 15.64 11.56 -15.22
CA HIS A 3 15.62 10.33 -16.03
C HIS A 3 14.69 10.56 -17.22
N SER A 4 15.09 10.11 -18.41
CA SER A 4 14.20 10.18 -19.56
C SER A 4 12.95 9.33 -19.33
N GLN A 5 11.84 9.67 -19.97
CA GLN A 5 10.60 8.87 -19.89
C GLN A 5 10.85 7.41 -20.30
N ASP A 6 11.67 7.19 -21.35
CA ASP A 6 12.04 5.84 -21.80
C ASP A 6 12.78 5.05 -20.71
N THR A 7 13.65 5.73 -19.92
CA THR A 7 14.35 5.10 -18.81
C THR A 7 13.38 4.69 -17.71
N LEU A 8 12.42 5.55 -17.34
CA LEU A 8 11.42 5.24 -16.31
C LEU A 8 10.49 4.10 -16.74
N LEU A 9 10.03 4.11 -18.00
CA LEU A 9 9.21 3.03 -18.55
C LEU A 9 9.96 1.70 -18.57
N SER A 10 11.24 1.71 -19.00
CA SER A 10 12.09 0.52 -18.98
C SER A 10 12.26 -0.04 -17.55
N ARG A 11 12.49 0.83 -16.55
CA ARG A 11 12.59 0.41 -15.15
C ARG A 11 11.26 -0.14 -14.61
N LEU A 12 10.15 0.50 -14.94
CA LEU A 12 8.82 0.04 -14.57
C LEU A 12 8.53 -1.36 -15.13
N THR A 13 8.82 -1.58 -16.42
CA THR A 13 8.69 -2.90 -17.06
C THR A 13 9.61 -3.95 -16.42
N SER A 14 10.85 -3.57 -16.09
CA SER A 14 11.79 -4.45 -15.40
C SER A 14 11.27 -4.87 -14.03
N VAL A 15 10.76 -3.93 -13.22
CA VAL A 15 10.19 -4.23 -11.88
C VAL A 15 8.93 -5.09 -11.99
N ALA A 16 8.06 -4.83 -12.97
CA ALA A 16 6.88 -5.66 -13.23
C ALA A 16 7.27 -7.10 -13.63
N THR A 17 8.31 -7.25 -14.46
CA THR A 17 8.86 -8.56 -14.84
C THR A 17 9.47 -9.26 -13.61
N GLY A 18 10.20 -8.52 -12.77
CA GLY A 18 10.71 -9.02 -11.49
C GLY A 18 9.59 -9.57 -10.60
N LEU A 19 8.48 -8.83 -10.48
CA LEU A 19 7.31 -9.28 -9.74
C LEU A 19 6.74 -10.60 -10.29
N ALA A 20 6.59 -10.73 -11.61
CA ALA A 20 6.04 -11.95 -12.23
C ALA A 20 6.91 -13.19 -12.02
N ARG A 21 8.21 -13.00 -11.71
CA ARG A 21 9.13 -14.10 -11.38
C ARG A 21 9.05 -14.58 -9.94
N LEU A 22 8.43 -13.79 -9.05
CA LEU A 22 8.22 -14.19 -7.67
C LEU A 22 7.11 -15.24 -7.61
N ARG A 23 7.34 -16.36 -6.94
CA ARG A 23 6.33 -17.40 -6.65
C ARG A 23 5.65 -17.18 -5.30
N GLY A 24 6.24 -16.37 -4.49
CA GLY A 24 5.89 -16.02 -3.14
C GLY A 24 7.03 -15.25 -2.50
N ILE A 25 7.10 -15.24 -1.20
CA ILE A 25 8.21 -14.64 -0.47
C ILE A 25 9.44 -15.54 -0.64
N ASN A 26 10.58 -14.96 -1.06
CA ASN A 26 11.87 -15.63 -1.25
C ASN A 26 11.97 -16.73 -2.34
N ASP A 27 11.00 -16.88 -3.22
CA ASP A 27 11.10 -17.84 -4.30
C ASP A 27 10.99 -17.15 -5.66
N THR A 28 12.05 -17.23 -6.47
CA THR A 28 12.10 -16.70 -7.83
C THR A 28 12.19 -17.84 -8.83
N ALA A 29 11.27 -17.87 -9.80
CA ALA A 29 11.31 -18.81 -10.91
C ALA A 29 11.84 -18.16 -12.18
N PRO A 30 12.47 -18.92 -13.10
CA PRO A 30 12.63 -18.48 -14.46
C PRO A 30 11.26 -18.21 -15.09
N LEU A 31 11.16 -17.18 -15.93
CA LEU A 31 10.01 -17.04 -16.82
C LEU A 31 10.12 -18.15 -17.86
N ASP A 32 9.35 -19.24 -17.68
CA ASP A 32 9.28 -20.32 -18.66
C ASP A 32 8.25 -19.95 -19.71
N GLY A 33 8.72 -19.74 -20.96
CA GLY A 33 7.87 -19.71 -22.14
C GLY A 33 7.25 -18.36 -22.53
N ASP A 34 6.36 -18.41 -23.48
CA ASP A 34 5.82 -17.29 -24.25
C ASP A 34 4.76 -16.47 -23.50
N GLY A 35 5.15 -15.74 -22.45
CA GLY A 35 4.24 -14.74 -21.91
C GLY A 35 4.45 -14.42 -20.43
N PHE A 36 4.02 -13.22 -20.07
CA PHE A 36 3.95 -12.76 -18.68
C PHE A 36 2.84 -13.52 -17.95
N ARG A 37 3.17 -14.29 -16.91
CA ARG A 37 2.22 -15.02 -16.06
C ARG A 37 2.53 -14.72 -14.61
N LEU A 38 1.47 -14.56 -13.81
CA LEU A 38 1.61 -14.50 -12.35
C LEU A 38 1.71 -15.92 -11.79
N GLN A 39 2.73 -16.17 -10.98
CA GLN A 39 3.01 -17.48 -10.39
C GLN A 39 2.63 -17.57 -8.91
N PHE A 40 1.86 -16.60 -8.41
CA PHE A 40 1.42 -16.59 -7.02
C PHE A 40 0.33 -17.62 -6.78
N ASP A 41 0.61 -18.56 -5.88
CA ASP A 41 -0.34 -19.58 -5.44
C ASP A 41 -1.22 -19.12 -4.27
N GLU A 42 -0.77 -18.13 -3.52
CA GLU A 42 -1.43 -17.64 -2.31
C GLU A 42 -2.35 -16.44 -2.59
N TRP A 43 -3.38 -16.31 -1.75
CA TRP A 43 -4.26 -15.17 -1.67
C TRP A 43 -4.05 -14.51 -0.30
N ASP A 44 -3.10 -13.60 -0.21
CA ASP A 44 -2.78 -12.86 1.00
C ASP A 44 -2.34 -11.43 0.67
N TRP A 45 -2.04 -10.61 1.67
CA TRP A 45 -1.77 -9.19 1.51
C TRP A 45 -0.53 -8.88 0.65
N GLU A 46 0.52 -9.66 0.77
CA GLU A 46 1.74 -9.47 -0.02
C GLU A 46 1.45 -9.50 -1.52
N ILE A 47 0.67 -10.52 -1.91
CA ILE A 47 0.23 -10.70 -3.29
C ILE A 47 -0.80 -9.65 -3.66
N GLY A 48 -1.72 -9.33 -2.75
CA GLY A 48 -2.75 -8.31 -2.96
C GLY A 48 -2.16 -6.95 -3.30
N VAL A 49 -1.13 -6.52 -2.58
CA VAL A 49 -0.38 -5.29 -2.91
C VAL A 49 0.35 -5.43 -4.23
N GLY A 50 0.96 -6.62 -4.49
CA GLY A 50 1.65 -6.94 -5.74
C GLY A 50 0.75 -6.77 -6.96
N VAL A 51 -0.42 -7.41 -6.97
CA VAL A 51 -1.37 -7.33 -8.09
C VAL A 51 -1.99 -5.93 -8.22
N TYR A 52 -2.14 -5.18 -7.12
CA TYR A 52 -2.56 -3.78 -7.20
C TYR A 52 -1.51 -2.92 -7.92
N GLY A 53 -0.22 -3.10 -7.63
CA GLY A 53 0.86 -2.42 -8.36
C GLY A 53 0.85 -2.74 -9.85
N LEU A 54 0.63 -4.02 -10.23
CA LEU A 54 0.48 -4.42 -11.64
C LEU A 54 -0.76 -3.84 -12.29
N PHE A 55 -1.88 -3.81 -11.60
CA PHE A 55 -3.11 -3.16 -12.08
C PHE A 55 -2.84 -1.67 -12.40
N ARG A 56 -2.21 -0.95 -11.47
CA ARG A 56 -1.88 0.47 -11.67
C ARG A 56 -0.88 0.67 -12.83
N HIS A 57 0.03 -0.28 -13.05
CA HIS A 57 0.91 -0.28 -14.22
C HIS A 57 0.10 -0.46 -15.51
N ALA A 58 -0.77 -1.46 -15.58
CA ALA A 58 -1.63 -1.70 -16.73
C ALA A 58 -2.51 -0.47 -17.06
N GLU A 59 -3.12 0.13 -16.03
CA GLU A 59 -3.95 1.34 -16.16
C GLU A 59 -3.13 2.53 -16.71
N SER A 60 -1.94 2.77 -16.17
CA SER A 60 -1.08 3.90 -16.55
C SER A 60 -0.54 3.82 -17.98
N THR A 61 -0.37 2.62 -18.50
CA THR A 61 0.16 2.35 -19.86
C THR A 61 -0.94 1.98 -20.86
N GLY A 62 -2.16 1.71 -20.42
CA GLY A 62 -3.24 1.20 -21.27
C GLY A 62 -3.00 -0.26 -21.72
N ASP A 63 -2.19 -1.03 -20.98
CA ASP A 63 -1.82 -2.40 -21.34
C ASP A 63 -2.97 -3.39 -21.06
N LYS A 64 -3.74 -3.67 -22.12
CA LYS A 64 -4.84 -4.64 -22.08
C LYS A 64 -4.35 -6.09 -21.90
N GLY A 65 -3.13 -6.40 -22.32
CA GLY A 65 -2.54 -7.73 -22.12
C GLY A 65 -2.30 -7.99 -20.64
N LEU A 66 -1.79 -7.01 -19.92
CA LEU A 66 -1.59 -7.11 -18.47
C LEU A 66 -2.93 -7.16 -17.71
N ILE A 67 -3.96 -6.44 -18.17
CA ILE A 67 -5.33 -6.59 -17.62
C ILE A 67 -5.84 -8.03 -17.78
N ALA A 68 -5.61 -8.65 -18.95
CA ALA A 68 -6.00 -10.04 -19.17
C ALA A 68 -5.23 -11.02 -18.26
N VAL A 69 -3.93 -10.82 -18.07
CA VAL A 69 -3.12 -11.65 -17.13
C VAL A 69 -3.65 -11.55 -15.71
N LEU A 70 -4.01 -10.35 -15.25
CA LEU A 70 -4.62 -10.16 -13.93
C LEU A 70 -5.98 -10.86 -13.84
N ALA A 71 -6.82 -10.76 -14.88
CA ALA A 71 -8.11 -11.42 -14.94
C ALA A 71 -7.96 -12.95 -14.86
N ASP A 72 -7.03 -13.54 -15.61
CA ASP A 72 -6.75 -14.96 -15.59
C ASP A 72 -6.30 -15.44 -14.20
N TRP A 73 -5.45 -14.65 -13.52
CA TRP A 73 -5.02 -14.96 -12.16
C TRP A 73 -6.18 -14.94 -11.16
N TYR A 74 -7.07 -13.93 -11.24
CA TYR A 74 -8.24 -13.86 -10.37
C TYR A 74 -9.22 -15.02 -10.64
N ASP A 75 -9.48 -15.37 -11.90
CA ASP A 75 -10.32 -16.51 -12.26
C ASP A 75 -9.76 -17.80 -11.69
N TRP A 76 -8.46 -17.99 -11.80
CA TRP A 76 -7.80 -19.16 -11.27
C TRP A 76 -7.89 -19.24 -9.74
N GLN A 77 -7.65 -18.15 -9.02
CA GLN A 77 -7.76 -18.09 -7.57
C GLN A 77 -9.21 -18.35 -7.10
N ILE A 78 -10.17 -17.68 -7.71
CA ILE A 78 -11.61 -17.85 -7.39
C ILE A 78 -12.06 -19.28 -7.63
N SER A 79 -11.62 -19.91 -8.72
CA SER A 79 -11.98 -21.30 -9.05
C SER A 79 -11.50 -22.34 -8.03
N ARG A 80 -10.43 -22.03 -7.30
CA ARG A 80 -9.87 -22.88 -6.23
C ARG A 80 -10.57 -22.69 -4.89
N GLY A 81 -11.39 -21.67 -4.76
CA GLY A 81 -11.98 -21.22 -3.49
C GLY A 81 -11.06 -20.28 -2.73
N LEU A 82 -11.62 -19.15 -2.31
CA LEU A 82 -10.88 -18.14 -1.57
C LEU A 82 -10.70 -18.54 -0.10
N PRO A 83 -9.63 -18.03 0.58
CA PRO A 83 -9.39 -18.35 1.98
C PRO A 83 -10.44 -17.70 2.90
N PRO A 84 -10.45 -18.06 4.19
CA PRO A 84 -11.24 -17.35 5.20
C PRO A 84 -10.97 -15.85 5.17
N ARG A 85 -12.02 -15.06 5.35
CA ARG A 85 -11.96 -13.61 5.31
C ARG A 85 -11.29 -13.06 6.57
N GLN A 86 -10.31 -12.21 6.38
CA GLN A 86 -9.61 -11.44 7.40
C GLN A 86 -8.93 -10.22 6.74
N VAL A 87 -8.25 -9.36 7.50
CA VAL A 87 -7.68 -8.12 6.98
C VAL A 87 -6.74 -8.36 5.79
N ASN A 88 -5.78 -9.27 5.94
CA ASN A 88 -4.78 -9.54 4.92
C ASN A 88 -5.37 -10.17 3.65
N SER A 89 -6.32 -11.12 3.80
CA SER A 89 -7.00 -11.72 2.64
C SER A 89 -7.95 -10.76 1.93
N THR A 90 -8.22 -9.58 2.50
CA THR A 90 -9.00 -8.50 1.84
C THR A 90 -8.14 -7.69 0.87
N ALA A 91 -6.83 -7.61 1.06
CA ALA A 91 -5.97 -6.79 0.21
C ALA A 91 -6.08 -7.07 -1.29
N PRO A 92 -6.15 -8.34 -1.78
CA PRO A 92 -6.35 -8.62 -3.20
C PRO A 92 -7.68 -8.09 -3.77
N MET A 93 -8.69 -7.87 -2.93
CA MET A 93 -9.99 -7.37 -3.37
C MET A 93 -9.93 -5.94 -3.91
N LEU A 94 -8.92 -5.13 -3.51
CA LEU A 94 -8.75 -3.77 -4.02
C LEU A 94 -8.52 -3.78 -5.54
N ALA A 95 -7.56 -4.55 -6.02
CA ALA A 95 -7.30 -4.62 -7.46
C ALA A 95 -8.45 -5.32 -8.21
N LEU A 96 -9.10 -6.33 -7.62
CA LEU A 96 -10.28 -6.96 -8.21
C LEU A 96 -11.41 -5.95 -8.41
N ALA A 97 -11.70 -5.12 -7.41
CA ALA A 97 -12.75 -4.10 -7.50
C ALA A 97 -12.42 -3.04 -8.57
N CYS A 98 -11.15 -2.66 -8.71
CA CYS A 98 -10.70 -1.73 -9.74
C CYS A 98 -10.77 -2.36 -11.16
N LEU A 99 -10.44 -3.65 -11.30
CA LEU A 99 -10.52 -4.37 -12.59
C LEU A 99 -11.94 -4.38 -13.18
N LEU A 100 -12.98 -4.27 -12.38
CA LEU A 100 -14.37 -4.19 -12.85
C LEU A 100 -14.66 -2.97 -13.75
N ASP A 101 -13.78 -1.99 -13.80
CA ASP A 101 -13.88 -0.88 -14.76
C ASP A 101 -13.34 -1.26 -16.16
N HIS A 102 -12.65 -2.40 -16.27
CA HIS A 102 -12.01 -2.89 -17.50
C HIS A 102 -12.64 -4.17 -18.05
N VAL A 103 -13.39 -4.92 -17.22
CA VAL A 103 -14.01 -6.20 -17.58
C VAL A 103 -15.46 -6.25 -17.13
N ASP A 104 -16.33 -6.85 -17.94
CA ASP A 104 -17.75 -7.07 -17.60
C ASP A 104 -17.88 -8.45 -16.93
N ARG A 105 -17.91 -8.47 -15.59
CA ARG A 105 -17.92 -9.67 -14.75
C ARG A 105 -18.89 -9.53 -13.58
N PRO A 106 -20.19 -9.78 -13.82
CA PRO A 106 -21.19 -9.71 -12.76
C PRO A 106 -20.94 -10.66 -11.57
N ASP A 107 -20.27 -11.79 -11.82
CA ASP A 107 -19.84 -12.73 -10.79
C ASP A 107 -18.77 -12.12 -9.87
N TRP A 108 -17.82 -11.37 -10.40
CA TRP A 108 -16.83 -10.64 -9.61
C TRP A 108 -17.47 -9.46 -8.86
N GLU A 109 -18.42 -8.76 -9.49
CA GLU A 109 -19.14 -7.68 -8.82
C GLU A 109 -19.91 -8.20 -7.60
N ALA A 110 -20.58 -9.34 -7.72
CA ALA A 110 -21.23 -10.00 -6.59
C ALA A 110 -20.23 -10.43 -5.50
N LEU A 111 -19.06 -10.94 -5.88
CA LEU A 111 -17.98 -11.30 -4.94
C LEU A 111 -17.44 -10.07 -4.20
N VAL A 112 -17.19 -8.97 -4.91
CA VAL A 112 -16.75 -7.69 -4.32
C VAL A 112 -17.79 -7.18 -3.33
N ALA A 113 -19.08 -7.23 -3.68
CA ALA A 113 -20.17 -6.84 -2.77
C ALA A 113 -20.20 -7.69 -1.49
N ASP A 114 -20.08 -9.00 -1.63
CA ASP A 114 -20.11 -9.94 -0.51
C ASP A 114 -18.92 -9.74 0.46
N TRP A 115 -17.73 -9.41 -0.07
CA TRP A 115 -16.58 -9.08 0.78
C TRP A 115 -16.72 -7.72 1.46
N ALA A 116 -17.26 -6.72 0.77
CA ALA A 116 -17.52 -5.41 1.36
C ALA A 116 -18.59 -5.48 2.47
N ASP A 117 -19.69 -6.21 2.25
CA ASP A 117 -20.70 -6.48 3.28
C ASP A 117 -20.11 -7.21 4.50
N TRP A 118 -19.16 -8.14 4.26
CA TRP A 118 -18.46 -8.80 5.37
C TRP A 118 -17.58 -7.82 6.17
N LEU A 119 -16.89 -6.88 5.56
CA LEU A 119 -16.15 -5.84 6.29
C LEU A 119 -17.08 -5.04 7.20
N MET A 120 -18.29 -4.75 6.73
CA MET A 120 -19.27 -4.00 7.49
C MET A 120 -19.86 -4.77 8.68
N THR A 121 -20.08 -6.07 8.51
CA THR A 121 -20.93 -6.86 9.42
C THR A 121 -20.20 -8.02 10.11
N GLY A 122 -19.14 -8.55 9.52
CA GLY A 122 -18.45 -9.76 9.97
C GLY A 122 -17.05 -9.52 10.54
N LEU A 123 -16.34 -8.47 10.10
CA LEU A 123 -15.03 -8.15 10.66
C LEU A 123 -15.18 -7.62 12.10
N ALA A 124 -14.39 -8.19 13.01
CA ALA A 124 -14.38 -7.77 14.41
C ALA A 124 -14.01 -6.28 14.53
N ARG A 125 -14.58 -5.63 15.54
CA ARG A 125 -14.39 -4.20 15.82
C ARG A 125 -13.76 -3.99 17.18
N THR A 126 -12.94 -2.93 17.27
CA THR A 126 -12.44 -2.44 18.56
C THR A 126 -13.50 -1.59 19.31
N GLU A 127 -13.17 -1.09 20.51
CA GLU A 127 -14.11 -0.31 21.37
C GLU A 127 -14.77 0.86 20.61
N ASP A 128 -13.99 1.60 19.80
CA ASP A 128 -14.50 2.75 19.05
C ASP A 128 -14.90 2.39 17.60
N GLY A 129 -15.19 1.11 17.33
CA GLY A 129 -15.66 0.66 16.02
C GLY A 129 -14.59 0.59 14.94
N GLY A 130 -13.31 0.76 15.28
CA GLY A 130 -12.21 0.54 14.35
C GLY A 130 -12.11 -0.93 13.91
N PHE A 131 -11.71 -1.19 12.67
CA PHE A 131 -11.46 -2.55 12.19
C PHE A 131 -10.34 -3.20 13.00
N GLN A 132 -10.65 -4.27 13.72
CA GLN A 132 -9.66 -5.06 14.43
C GLN A 132 -8.75 -5.75 13.41
N HIS A 133 -7.43 -5.69 13.62
CA HIS A 133 -6.47 -6.27 12.69
C HIS A 133 -6.40 -7.80 12.81
N VAL A 134 -7.49 -8.47 12.41
CA VAL A 134 -7.56 -9.94 12.39
C VAL A 134 -6.76 -10.48 11.22
N VAL A 135 -5.87 -11.45 11.49
CA VAL A 135 -5.08 -12.17 10.49
C VAL A 135 -5.25 -13.69 10.66
N LYS A 136 -4.79 -14.47 9.69
CA LYS A 136 -4.95 -15.94 9.71
C LYS A 136 -4.34 -16.61 10.95
N GLU A 137 -3.25 -16.04 11.49
CA GLU A 137 -2.53 -16.59 12.63
C GLU A 137 -3.12 -16.17 13.97
N ARG A 138 -3.77 -14.98 14.04
CA ARG A 138 -4.22 -14.37 15.30
C ARG A 138 -5.45 -13.49 15.11
N ALA A 139 -6.29 -13.47 16.12
CA ALA A 139 -7.43 -12.54 16.19
C ALA A 139 -7.01 -11.09 16.48
N ASN A 140 -5.87 -10.89 17.14
CA ASN A 140 -5.35 -9.58 17.59
C ASN A 140 -6.43 -8.75 18.32
N ASP A 141 -7.00 -9.34 19.38
CA ASP A 141 -8.18 -8.80 20.07
C ASP A 141 -7.93 -7.39 20.61
N GLY A 142 -8.76 -6.46 20.18
CA GLY A 142 -8.69 -5.06 20.57
C GLY A 142 -7.50 -4.30 19.95
N GLU A 143 -6.98 -4.74 18.81
CA GLU A 143 -5.82 -4.09 18.17
C GLU A 143 -6.18 -3.36 16.87
N LEU A 144 -5.67 -2.13 16.74
CA LEU A 144 -5.63 -1.36 15.50
C LEU A 144 -4.19 -1.32 14.99
N TRP A 145 -3.99 -1.63 13.72
CA TRP A 145 -2.70 -1.52 13.04
C TRP A 145 -2.82 -0.58 11.84
N ASP A 146 -1.74 0.11 11.50
CA ASP A 146 -1.72 1.08 10.41
C ASP A 146 -1.93 0.44 9.02
N ASP A 147 -1.48 -0.81 8.84
CA ASP A 147 -1.71 -1.61 7.62
C ASP A 147 -3.19 -1.75 7.25
N THR A 148 -4.07 -1.82 8.26
CA THR A 148 -5.52 -2.06 8.05
C THR A 148 -6.12 -1.05 7.08
N LEU A 149 -5.64 0.19 7.08
CA LEU A 149 -6.16 1.24 6.20
C LEU A 149 -5.90 0.94 4.72
N PHE A 150 -4.72 0.48 4.38
CA PHE A 150 -4.42 0.11 2.99
C PHE A 150 -5.13 -1.19 2.61
N MET A 151 -5.10 -2.21 3.49
CA MET A 151 -5.58 -3.56 3.19
C MET A 151 -7.10 -3.65 3.05
N THR A 152 -7.86 -2.78 3.75
CA THR A 152 -9.33 -2.87 3.79
C THR A 152 -10.05 -1.60 3.33
N CYS A 153 -9.58 -0.41 3.76
CA CYS A 153 -10.38 0.80 3.60
C CYS A 153 -10.40 1.32 2.17
N LEU A 154 -9.28 1.19 1.43
CA LEU A 154 -9.25 1.56 0.02
C LEU A 154 -10.18 0.67 -0.81
N PHE A 155 -10.18 -0.64 -0.53
CA PHE A 155 -11.13 -1.57 -1.15
C PHE A 155 -12.58 -1.18 -0.85
N LEU A 156 -12.91 -0.93 0.42
CA LEU A 156 -14.26 -0.56 0.83
C LEU A 156 -14.72 0.75 0.17
N ALA A 157 -13.81 1.72 0.02
CA ALA A 157 -14.08 2.98 -0.66
C ALA A 157 -14.37 2.78 -2.16
N VAL A 158 -13.56 1.95 -2.85
CA VAL A 158 -13.75 1.63 -4.28
C VAL A 158 -15.08 0.91 -4.48
N ALA A 159 -15.35 -0.14 -3.68
CA ALA A 159 -16.58 -0.90 -3.74
C ALA A 159 -17.81 -0.02 -3.45
N GLY A 160 -17.75 0.82 -2.41
CA GLY A 160 -18.82 1.73 -2.03
C GLY A 160 -19.16 2.75 -3.11
N LYS A 161 -18.14 3.36 -3.73
CA LYS A 161 -18.30 4.27 -4.86
C LYS A 161 -18.95 3.57 -6.07
N ARG A 162 -18.41 2.40 -6.45
CA ARG A 162 -18.90 1.63 -7.59
C ARG A 162 -20.35 1.20 -7.44
N MET A 163 -20.73 0.71 -6.26
CA MET A 163 -22.06 0.15 -5.98
C MET A 163 -23.05 1.17 -5.41
N ASN A 164 -22.65 2.46 -5.38
CA ASN A 164 -23.45 3.55 -4.82
C ASN A 164 -23.94 3.25 -3.39
N ARG A 165 -23.01 2.78 -2.54
CA ARG A 165 -23.21 2.44 -1.13
C ARG A 165 -22.53 3.50 -0.24
N PRO A 166 -23.25 4.60 0.09
CA PRO A 166 -22.69 5.66 0.93
C PRO A 166 -22.28 5.18 2.32
N ASP A 167 -22.97 4.19 2.87
CA ASP A 167 -22.61 3.57 4.15
C ASP A 167 -21.21 2.93 4.13
N TRP A 168 -20.78 2.35 3.00
CA TRP A 168 -19.43 1.79 2.84
C TRP A 168 -18.39 2.89 2.67
N THR A 169 -18.70 3.93 1.92
CA THR A 169 -17.75 5.06 1.75
C THR A 169 -17.59 5.85 3.04
N ASP A 170 -18.66 6.06 3.80
CA ASP A 170 -18.62 6.72 5.10
C ASP A 170 -17.81 5.90 6.12
N GLU A 171 -17.96 4.56 6.09
CA GLU A 171 -17.17 3.66 6.92
C GLU A 171 -15.68 3.72 6.57
N ALA A 172 -15.32 3.71 5.27
CA ALA A 172 -13.91 3.83 4.85
C ALA A 172 -13.27 5.14 5.36
N VAL A 173 -14.01 6.24 5.34
CA VAL A 173 -13.56 7.52 5.91
C VAL A 173 -13.45 7.42 7.43
N TYR A 174 -14.46 6.85 8.10
CA TYR A 174 -14.46 6.69 9.55
C TYR A 174 -13.25 5.88 10.03
N GLN A 175 -12.89 4.81 9.32
CA GLN A 175 -11.71 4.01 9.66
C GLN A 175 -10.42 4.86 9.61
N CYS A 176 -10.25 5.73 8.63
CA CYS A 176 -9.12 6.64 8.61
C CYS A 176 -9.11 7.60 9.81
N LEU A 177 -10.28 8.07 10.26
CA LEU A 177 -10.39 8.97 11.42
C LEU A 177 -10.06 8.25 12.73
N VAL A 178 -10.59 7.04 12.94
CA VAL A 178 -10.36 6.29 14.18
C VAL A 178 -8.92 5.80 14.29
N HIS A 179 -8.32 5.34 13.18
CA HIS A 179 -6.90 4.97 13.17
C HIS A 179 -6.01 6.19 13.42
N ALA A 180 -6.31 7.34 12.81
CA ALA A 180 -5.57 8.58 13.09
C ALA A 180 -5.61 8.96 14.57
N ARG A 181 -6.77 8.79 15.23
CA ARG A 181 -6.92 9.10 16.66
C ARG A 181 -5.97 8.30 17.56
N TYR A 182 -5.74 7.02 17.24
CA TYR A 182 -4.98 6.11 18.10
C TYR A 182 -3.54 5.88 17.68
N LEU A 183 -3.25 6.04 16.41
CA LEU A 183 -1.93 5.72 15.85
C LEU A 183 -1.09 6.96 15.56
N SER A 184 -1.67 8.13 15.24
CA SER A 184 -0.86 9.32 14.99
C SER A 184 -0.33 9.90 16.31
N ASP A 185 0.98 10.17 16.35
CA ASP A 185 1.60 10.87 17.47
C ASP A 185 1.49 12.39 17.27
N PRO A 186 0.74 13.11 18.14
CA PRO A 186 0.54 14.54 17.96
C PRO A 186 1.81 15.39 18.22
N VAL A 187 2.86 14.78 18.80
CA VAL A 187 4.13 15.47 19.07
C VAL A 187 5.05 15.43 17.87
N THR A 188 5.22 14.26 17.26
CA THR A 188 6.13 14.06 16.12
C THR A 188 5.41 14.18 14.78
N GLY A 189 4.13 13.83 14.71
CA GLY A 189 3.36 13.67 13.48
C GLY A 189 3.50 12.28 12.84
N LEU A 190 4.44 11.45 13.26
CA LEU A 190 4.59 10.07 12.79
C LEU A 190 3.49 9.17 13.32
N TRP A 191 3.33 7.99 12.72
CA TRP A 191 2.36 7.01 13.14
C TRP A 191 3.02 5.80 13.77
N TYR A 192 2.49 5.36 14.93
CA TYR A 192 2.83 4.09 15.53
C TYR A 192 2.28 2.94 14.68
N HIS A 193 3.02 1.84 14.60
CA HIS A 193 2.58 0.61 13.90
C HIS A 193 1.21 0.13 14.39
N GLY A 194 0.94 0.20 15.70
CA GLY A 194 -0.32 -0.23 16.25
C GLY A 194 -0.67 0.36 17.61
N TRP A 195 -1.94 0.13 17.96
CA TRP A 195 -2.53 0.41 19.26
C TRP A 195 -3.27 -0.81 19.75
N THR A 196 -3.20 -1.10 21.05
CA THR A 196 -4.07 -2.07 21.69
C THR A 196 -4.96 -1.41 22.75
N PHE A 197 -6.25 -1.74 22.72
CA PHE A 197 -7.18 -1.36 23.79
C PHE A 197 -6.94 -2.16 25.07
N ASN A 198 -6.31 -3.33 24.97
CA ASN A 198 -5.88 -4.14 26.11
C ASN A 198 -4.61 -3.54 26.73
N GLY A 199 -4.79 -2.81 27.82
CA GLY A 199 -3.69 -2.10 28.49
C GLY A 199 -3.42 -0.70 27.92
N ARG A 200 -4.05 -0.29 26.82
CA ARG A 200 -4.02 1.07 26.23
C ARG A 200 -2.61 1.58 25.95
N HIS A 201 -1.92 0.96 24.98
CA HIS A 201 -0.57 1.34 24.60
C HIS A 201 -0.27 1.03 23.11
N ASN A 202 0.84 1.58 22.61
CA ASN A 202 1.31 1.38 21.24
C ASN A 202 2.43 0.32 21.15
N PHE A 203 2.33 -0.78 21.88
CA PHE A 203 3.31 -1.88 21.88
C PHE A 203 4.74 -1.40 22.12
N ALA A 204 5.66 -1.61 21.16
CA ALA A 204 7.03 -1.10 21.20
C ALA A 204 7.12 0.42 20.96
N ARG A 205 6.03 1.11 20.64
CA ARG A 205 5.99 2.51 20.18
C ARG A 205 6.85 2.73 18.94
N ALA A 206 6.90 1.75 18.05
CA ALA A 206 7.68 1.80 16.83
C ALA A 206 7.03 2.76 15.81
N PHE A 207 7.77 3.75 15.35
CA PHE A 207 7.46 4.51 14.14
C PHE A 207 7.98 3.75 12.93
N TRP A 208 7.30 2.66 12.59
CA TRP A 208 7.68 1.77 11.52
C TRP A 208 7.46 2.42 10.14
N ALA A 209 8.50 2.45 9.32
CA ALA A 209 8.50 3.21 8.07
C ALA A 209 7.47 2.70 7.06
N ARG A 210 7.36 1.37 6.84
CA ARG A 210 6.38 0.82 5.91
C ARG A 210 4.96 1.05 6.38
N GLY A 211 4.68 0.97 7.68
CA GLY A 211 3.42 1.37 8.26
C GLY A 211 3.08 2.83 7.96
N ASN A 212 4.02 3.74 8.19
CA ASN A 212 3.85 5.14 7.81
C ASN A 212 3.65 5.32 6.30
N SER A 213 4.26 4.48 5.44
CA SER A 213 4.05 4.53 4.00
C SER A 213 2.61 4.19 3.61
N TRP A 214 1.98 3.21 4.29
CA TRP A 214 0.58 2.86 4.04
C TRP A 214 -0.34 4.05 4.26
N ILE A 215 -0.11 4.84 5.30
CA ILE A 215 -0.90 6.03 5.61
C ILE A 215 -0.65 7.14 4.59
N THR A 216 0.62 7.37 4.24
CA THR A 216 1.01 8.38 3.25
C THR A 216 0.37 8.10 1.88
N ILE A 217 0.16 6.82 1.53
CA ILE A 217 -0.56 6.38 0.33
C ILE A 217 -2.07 6.49 0.52
N ALA A 218 -2.60 5.93 1.63
CA ALA A 218 -4.03 5.73 1.79
C ALA A 218 -4.83 7.05 1.81
N ILE A 219 -4.31 8.10 2.43
CA ILE A 219 -5.05 9.38 2.52
C ILE A 219 -5.22 10.03 1.14
N PRO A 220 -4.19 10.24 0.30
CA PRO A 220 -4.36 10.77 -1.05
C PRO A 220 -5.18 9.84 -1.96
N GLU A 221 -5.00 8.51 -1.86
CA GLU A 221 -5.81 7.57 -2.65
C GLU A 221 -7.29 7.62 -2.25
N LEU A 222 -7.60 7.69 -0.97
CA LEU A 222 -8.98 7.84 -0.49
C LEU A 222 -9.63 9.10 -1.07
N PHE A 223 -8.90 10.23 -1.12
CA PHE A 223 -9.41 11.46 -1.70
C PHE A 223 -9.57 11.41 -3.22
N SER A 224 -8.75 10.61 -3.92
CA SER A 224 -8.92 10.34 -5.35
C SER A 224 -10.15 9.47 -5.62
N ILE A 225 -10.37 8.46 -4.79
CA ILE A 225 -11.53 7.56 -4.90
C ILE A 225 -12.81 8.32 -4.55
N LEU A 226 -12.79 9.09 -3.48
CA LEU A 226 -13.94 9.81 -2.90
C LEU A 226 -13.72 11.34 -2.89
N PRO A 227 -13.77 12.00 -4.06
CA PRO A 227 -13.52 13.46 -4.15
C PRO A 227 -14.54 14.29 -3.38
N GLY A 228 -15.72 13.72 -3.07
CA GLY A 228 -16.81 14.36 -2.33
C GLY A 228 -16.71 14.27 -0.80
N ILE A 229 -15.60 13.76 -0.21
CA ILE A 229 -15.42 13.76 1.25
C ILE A 229 -15.64 15.16 1.81
N SER A 230 -16.39 15.24 2.91
CA SER A 230 -16.84 16.49 3.52
C SER A 230 -15.67 17.40 3.95
N GLY A 231 -15.96 18.70 4.06
CA GLY A 231 -14.95 19.69 4.44
C GLY A 231 -14.25 19.42 5.78
N PRO A 232 -14.95 19.05 6.87
CA PRO A 232 -14.34 18.74 8.15
C PRO A 232 -13.41 17.52 8.14
N GLU A 233 -13.85 16.38 7.61
CA GLU A 233 -13.05 15.15 7.55
C GLU A 233 -11.86 15.34 6.61
N ARG A 234 -12.07 15.95 5.42
CA ARG A 234 -11.00 16.25 4.49
C ARG A 234 -9.93 17.14 5.15
N ARG A 235 -10.36 18.18 5.88
CA ARG A 235 -9.44 19.07 6.59
C ARG A 235 -8.66 18.34 7.69
N PHE A 236 -9.33 17.48 8.46
CA PHE A 236 -8.68 16.70 9.51
C PHE A 236 -7.60 15.79 8.92
N LEU A 237 -7.95 14.94 7.95
CA LEU A 237 -7.01 13.99 7.33
C LEU A 237 -5.87 14.71 6.58
N THR A 238 -6.16 15.86 5.94
CA THR A 238 -5.11 16.68 5.32
C THR A 238 -4.11 17.21 6.36
N ASN A 239 -4.60 17.66 7.52
CA ASN A 239 -3.70 18.15 8.58
C ASN A 239 -2.86 17.02 9.18
N VAL A 240 -3.43 15.85 9.37
CA VAL A 240 -2.70 14.65 9.82
C VAL A 240 -1.62 14.27 8.81
N LEU A 241 -1.95 14.23 7.51
CA LEU A 241 -0.98 13.95 6.44
C LEU A 241 0.15 14.99 6.40
N ARG A 242 -0.17 16.27 6.57
CA ARG A 242 0.83 17.36 6.61
C ARG A 242 1.79 17.22 7.78
N ALA A 243 1.27 16.90 8.98
CA ALA A 243 2.11 16.64 10.14
C ALA A 243 3.06 15.46 9.90
N GLN A 244 2.51 14.34 9.36
CA GLN A 244 3.30 13.17 9.03
C GLN A 244 4.39 13.49 8.00
N VAL A 245 4.07 14.16 6.90
CA VAL A 245 5.04 14.46 5.84
C VAL A 245 6.12 15.44 6.30
N THR A 246 5.79 16.37 7.20
CA THR A 246 6.80 17.24 7.83
C THR A 246 7.81 16.42 8.62
N ALA A 247 7.34 15.44 9.41
CA ALA A 247 8.21 14.55 10.18
C ALA A 247 9.02 13.62 9.26
N LEU A 248 8.39 13.06 8.22
CA LEU A 248 9.07 12.23 7.23
C LEU A 248 10.19 13.00 6.51
N ALA A 249 9.95 14.25 6.11
CA ALA A 249 10.98 15.08 5.48
C ALA A 249 12.21 15.27 6.38
N ALA A 250 12.01 15.35 7.70
CA ALA A 250 13.10 15.43 8.67
C ALA A 250 13.79 14.08 8.95
N ALA A 251 13.09 12.96 8.74
CA ALA A 251 13.59 11.60 8.97
C ALA A 251 14.34 11.01 7.76
N GLN A 252 14.20 11.61 6.55
CA GLN A 252 14.90 11.15 5.36
C GLN A 252 16.42 11.33 5.52
N ASN A 253 17.20 10.26 5.28
CA ASN A 253 18.65 10.35 5.37
C ASN A 253 19.28 11.07 4.16
N ALA A 254 20.58 11.35 4.23
CA ALA A 254 21.29 12.10 3.21
C ALA A 254 21.29 11.40 1.82
N ASP A 255 21.20 10.08 1.80
CA ASP A 255 21.15 9.28 0.57
C ASP A 255 19.72 9.16 -0.02
N GLY A 256 18.71 9.67 0.70
CA GLY A 256 17.33 9.72 0.26
C GLY A 256 16.46 8.55 0.76
N TYR A 257 16.99 7.64 1.58
CA TYR A 257 16.23 6.53 2.17
C TYR A 257 15.52 6.91 3.46
N PHE A 258 14.50 6.11 3.78
CA PHE A 258 13.95 5.99 5.12
C PHE A 258 14.45 4.72 5.76
N HIS A 259 14.71 4.77 7.06
CA HIS A 259 15.11 3.63 7.87
C HIS A 259 13.87 2.86 8.34
N THR A 260 14.00 1.58 8.62
CA THR A 260 12.90 0.71 9.12
C THR A 260 12.18 1.32 10.33
N LEU A 261 12.94 1.96 11.24
CA LEU A 261 12.41 2.83 12.30
C LEU A 261 12.75 4.28 11.96
N LEU A 262 11.74 5.12 11.77
CA LEU A 262 11.89 6.50 11.27
C LEU A 262 12.66 7.44 12.22
N ASP A 263 12.67 7.11 13.51
CA ASP A 263 13.37 7.84 14.57
C ASP A 263 14.71 7.19 14.99
N ASP A 264 15.14 6.13 14.29
CA ASP A 264 16.39 5.43 14.58
C ASP A 264 17.23 5.21 13.32
N PRO A 265 18.19 6.15 13.03
CA PRO A 265 19.10 6.01 11.89
C PRO A 265 20.07 4.83 11.99
N GLY A 266 20.12 4.13 13.13
CA GLY A 266 20.86 2.86 13.30
C GLY A 266 20.07 1.63 12.86
N SER A 267 18.81 1.77 12.47
CA SER A 267 18.02 0.67 11.89
C SER A 267 18.33 0.52 10.38
N PRO A 268 18.06 -0.64 9.75
CA PRO A 268 18.27 -0.83 8.32
C PRO A 268 17.52 0.18 7.46
N ILE A 269 18.07 0.51 6.28
CA ILE A 269 17.30 1.22 5.24
C ILE A 269 16.20 0.31 4.70
N GLU A 270 15.08 0.93 4.26
CA GLU A 270 13.90 0.19 3.84
C GLU A 270 13.33 0.75 2.51
N ALA A 271 13.56 0.03 1.42
CA ALA A 271 13.26 0.49 0.07
C ALA A 271 11.75 0.57 -0.21
N SER A 272 10.95 -0.38 0.32
CA SER A 272 9.50 -0.38 0.08
C SER A 272 8.81 0.82 0.74
N ALA A 273 9.19 1.15 1.99
CA ALA A 273 8.71 2.34 2.66
C ALA A 273 9.16 3.61 1.92
N THR A 274 10.42 3.65 1.48
CA THR A 274 10.96 4.79 0.73
C THR A 274 10.17 5.04 -0.55
N ALA A 275 9.85 3.98 -1.29
CA ALA A 275 9.02 4.05 -2.50
C ALA A 275 7.58 4.49 -2.19
N GLY A 276 6.94 3.87 -1.19
CA GLY A 276 5.56 4.19 -0.81
C GLY A 276 5.40 5.62 -0.30
N ILE A 277 6.33 6.09 0.53
CA ILE A 277 6.35 7.48 1.02
C ILE A 277 6.51 8.46 -0.15
N ALA A 278 7.45 8.20 -1.06
CA ALA A 278 7.65 9.04 -2.24
C ALA A 278 6.39 9.13 -3.10
N TYR A 279 5.74 7.99 -3.36
CA TYR A 279 4.48 7.95 -4.08
C TYR A 279 3.39 8.76 -3.39
N GLY A 280 3.15 8.51 -2.11
CA GLY A 280 2.08 9.17 -1.37
C GLY A 280 2.30 10.69 -1.23
N ILE A 281 3.54 11.15 -1.02
CA ILE A 281 3.87 12.59 -0.99
C ILE A 281 3.60 13.21 -2.37
N SER A 282 4.05 12.58 -3.45
CA SER A 282 3.83 13.08 -4.81
C SER A 282 2.34 13.20 -5.14
N ARG A 283 1.54 12.18 -4.82
CA ARG A 283 0.07 12.22 -4.96
C ARG A 283 -0.55 13.33 -4.12
N GLY A 284 -0.05 13.54 -2.89
CA GLY A 284 -0.50 14.63 -2.02
C GLY A 284 -0.18 16.02 -2.59
N ILE A 285 0.97 16.21 -3.22
CA ILE A 285 1.35 17.45 -3.91
C ILE A 285 0.43 17.68 -5.13
N GLU A 286 0.24 16.66 -5.96
CA GLU A 286 -0.62 16.73 -7.15
C GLU A 286 -2.05 17.17 -6.80
N GLN A 287 -2.58 16.72 -5.67
CA GLN A 287 -3.93 17.05 -5.19
C GLN A 287 -3.99 18.37 -4.40
N GLY A 288 -2.88 19.09 -4.24
CA GLY A 288 -2.83 20.33 -3.45
C GLY A 288 -2.99 20.12 -1.93
N LEU A 289 -2.84 18.88 -1.44
CA LEU A 289 -2.87 18.55 -0.02
C LEU A 289 -1.58 18.94 0.68
N LEU A 290 -0.46 18.79 -0.02
CA LEU A 290 0.90 19.05 0.43
C LEU A 290 1.52 20.20 -0.36
N ALA A 291 2.47 20.88 0.26
CA ALA A 291 3.18 21.97 -0.35
C ALA A 291 4.23 21.46 -1.38
N PRO A 292 4.47 22.20 -2.50
CA PRO A 292 5.37 21.76 -3.57
C PRO A 292 6.82 21.53 -3.15
N GLU A 293 7.29 22.16 -2.07
CA GLU A 293 8.66 21.99 -1.55
C GLU A 293 9.01 20.56 -1.18
N TYR A 294 8.03 19.74 -0.83
CA TYR A 294 8.24 18.30 -0.55
C TYR A 294 8.63 17.49 -1.78
N SER A 295 8.58 18.06 -3.00
CA SER A 295 9.11 17.45 -4.21
C SER A 295 10.61 17.09 -4.11
N THR A 296 11.37 17.78 -3.26
CA THR A 296 12.78 17.46 -2.98
C THR A 296 12.93 16.14 -2.26
N VAL A 297 12.05 15.85 -1.30
CA VAL A 297 11.97 14.56 -0.58
C VAL A 297 11.65 13.43 -1.57
N VAL A 298 10.65 13.64 -2.42
CA VAL A 298 10.25 12.70 -3.47
C VAL A 298 11.40 12.41 -4.43
N ALA A 299 12.08 13.45 -4.93
CA ALA A 299 13.18 13.29 -5.88
C ALA A 299 14.38 12.54 -5.27
N SER A 300 14.68 12.76 -3.99
CA SER A 300 15.74 12.02 -3.28
C SER A 300 15.38 10.57 -3.06
N ALA A 301 14.15 10.28 -2.61
CA ALA A 301 13.65 8.92 -2.44
C ALA A 301 13.61 8.14 -3.76
N ARG A 302 13.17 8.76 -4.86
CA ARG A 302 13.17 8.14 -6.20
C ARG A 302 14.57 7.71 -6.63
N ARG A 303 15.59 8.55 -6.44
CA ARG A 303 16.99 8.17 -6.75
C ARG A 303 17.41 6.98 -5.91
N ALA A 304 17.20 7.04 -4.60
CA ALA A 304 17.56 5.97 -3.68
C ALA A 304 16.93 4.62 -4.06
N VAL A 305 15.64 4.61 -4.37
CA VAL A 305 14.92 3.38 -4.76
C VAL A 305 15.37 2.86 -6.13
N LEU A 306 15.68 3.73 -7.09
CA LEU A 306 16.21 3.32 -8.40
C LEU A 306 17.54 2.55 -8.26
N ASP A 307 18.38 2.90 -7.30
CA ASP A 307 19.63 2.21 -6.99
C ASP A 307 19.40 0.82 -6.32
N CYS A 308 18.20 0.57 -5.80
CA CYS A 308 17.82 -0.73 -5.25
C CYS A 308 17.30 -1.72 -6.30
N ILE A 309 17.04 -1.30 -7.55
CA ILE A 309 16.50 -2.16 -8.61
C ILE A 309 17.66 -2.90 -9.29
N GLY A 310 17.71 -4.22 -9.09
CA GLY A 310 18.70 -5.10 -9.75
C GLY A 310 18.52 -5.18 -11.27
N GLU A 311 19.49 -5.77 -11.95
CA GLU A 311 19.44 -6.01 -13.41
C GLU A 311 18.27 -6.96 -13.79
N ASP A 312 17.87 -7.82 -12.86
CA ASP A 312 16.76 -8.75 -13.00
C ASP A 312 15.38 -8.12 -12.65
N GLY A 313 15.37 -6.84 -12.32
CA GLY A 313 14.16 -6.10 -11.92
C GLY A 313 13.71 -6.34 -10.47
N ILE A 314 14.45 -7.11 -9.69
CA ILE A 314 14.13 -7.33 -8.26
C ILE A 314 14.60 -6.14 -7.44
N VAL A 315 13.73 -5.69 -6.53
CA VAL A 315 14.01 -4.58 -5.60
C VAL A 315 14.65 -5.13 -4.33
N ALA A 316 15.87 -4.68 -4.04
CA ALA A 316 16.60 -5.01 -2.82
C ALA A 316 16.21 -4.12 -1.64
N HIS A 317 16.69 -4.45 -0.44
CA HIS A 317 16.47 -3.69 0.81
C HIS A 317 14.99 -3.53 1.20
N VAL A 318 14.20 -4.55 0.94
CA VAL A 318 12.80 -4.62 1.37
C VAL A 318 12.73 -5.54 2.59
N SER A 319 12.25 -5.01 3.73
CA SER A 319 12.06 -5.82 4.93
C SER A 319 10.91 -6.82 4.73
N ASP A 320 11.05 -8.02 5.26
CA ASP A 320 10.03 -9.06 5.23
C ASP A 320 8.73 -8.64 5.91
N GLY A 321 7.67 -9.45 5.75
CA GLY A 321 6.38 -9.29 6.43
C GLY A 321 6.57 -9.02 7.92
N THR A 322 5.95 -7.96 8.42
CA THR A 322 6.24 -7.42 9.75
C THR A 322 5.04 -7.55 10.67
N PRO A 323 4.95 -8.60 11.50
CA PRO A 323 3.94 -8.67 12.55
C PRO A 323 4.20 -7.62 13.64
N MET A 324 3.24 -7.44 14.56
CA MET A 324 3.37 -6.49 15.65
C MET A 324 4.55 -6.82 16.57
N GLY A 325 5.53 -5.93 16.62
CA GLY A 325 6.70 -6.04 17.50
C GLY A 325 6.45 -5.47 18.89
N HIS A 326 7.02 -6.15 19.90
CA HIS A 326 6.98 -5.70 21.30
C HIS A 326 8.27 -5.00 21.75
N THR A 327 9.30 -4.96 20.89
CA THR A 327 10.56 -4.24 21.11
C THR A 327 11.00 -3.56 19.81
N LEU A 328 11.75 -2.47 19.90
CA LEU A 328 12.32 -1.82 18.72
C LEU A 328 13.36 -2.71 18.02
N GLN A 329 14.08 -3.56 18.79
CA GLN A 329 15.06 -4.49 18.23
C GLN A 329 14.40 -5.51 17.29
N PHE A 330 13.17 -5.96 17.58
CA PHE A 330 12.41 -6.85 16.69
C PHE A 330 12.32 -6.29 15.26
N TYR A 331 12.01 -5.00 15.10
CA TYR A 331 11.92 -4.38 13.77
C TYR A 331 13.27 -4.30 13.06
N LYS A 332 14.37 -4.13 13.80
CA LYS A 332 15.73 -4.10 13.24
C LYS A 332 16.22 -5.45 12.76
N ASP A 333 15.74 -6.52 13.39
CA ASP A 333 16.14 -7.89 13.10
C ASP A 333 15.36 -8.54 11.94
N ILE A 334 14.33 -7.84 11.40
CA ILE A 334 13.57 -8.34 10.25
C ILE A 334 14.49 -8.41 9.02
N PRO A 335 14.59 -9.58 8.37
CA PRO A 335 15.47 -9.74 7.22
C PRO A 335 14.96 -8.95 6.00
N ASN A 336 15.89 -8.53 5.15
CA ASN A 336 15.57 -7.97 3.84
C ASN A 336 15.49 -9.09 2.80
N ILE A 337 14.37 -9.16 2.09
CA ILE A 337 14.08 -10.19 1.10
C ILE A 337 13.31 -9.61 -0.10
N PRO A 338 13.37 -10.23 -1.30
CA PRO A 338 12.48 -9.87 -2.39
C PRO A 338 11.02 -10.15 -2.04
N THR A 339 10.14 -9.18 -2.27
CA THR A 339 8.72 -9.30 -1.92
C THR A 339 7.81 -8.72 -3.00
N PRO A 340 6.59 -9.25 -3.18
CA PRO A 340 5.61 -8.68 -4.11
C PRO A 340 5.24 -7.22 -3.80
N TYR A 341 5.10 -6.87 -2.52
CA TYR A 341 4.78 -5.49 -2.13
C TYR A 341 5.95 -4.52 -2.32
N GLY A 342 7.21 -4.97 -2.19
CA GLY A 342 8.38 -4.14 -2.51
C GLY A 342 8.41 -3.76 -3.98
N GLN A 343 8.12 -4.73 -4.86
CA GLN A 343 7.97 -4.49 -6.30
C GLN A 343 6.80 -3.52 -6.56
N ALA A 344 5.65 -3.76 -5.93
CA ALA A 344 4.44 -2.96 -6.15
C ALA A 344 4.62 -1.50 -5.71
N LEU A 345 5.13 -1.23 -4.51
CA LEU A 345 5.36 0.13 -4.03
C LEU A 345 6.37 0.87 -4.92
N THR A 346 7.40 0.16 -5.41
CA THR A 346 8.35 0.70 -6.40
C THR A 346 7.65 1.00 -7.73
N MET A 347 6.76 0.13 -8.22
CA MET A 347 5.97 0.41 -9.43
C MET A 347 5.08 1.64 -9.26
N LEU A 348 4.37 1.77 -8.14
CA LEU A 348 3.53 2.97 -7.88
C LEU A 348 4.35 4.26 -7.94
N MET A 349 5.53 4.27 -7.32
CA MET A 349 6.45 5.41 -7.38
C MET A 349 6.92 5.71 -8.82
N LEU A 350 7.23 4.69 -9.62
CA LEU A 350 7.69 4.86 -11.00
C LEU A 350 6.57 5.32 -11.93
N ILE A 351 5.34 4.81 -11.76
CA ILE A 351 4.15 5.23 -12.51
C ILE A 351 3.89 6.72 -12.30
N ASP A 352 3.96 7.16 -11.06
CA ASP A 352 3.74 8.57 -10.72
C ASP A 352 4.82 9.47 -11.33
N ALA A 353 6.11 9.06 -11.26
CA ALA A 353 7.22 9.76 -11.90
C ALA A 353 7.09 9.83 -13.44
N PHE A 354 6.59 8.76 -14.06
CA PHE A 354 6.30 8.73 -15.50
C PHE A 354 5.17 9.69 -15.87
N GLY A 355 4.09 9.71 -15.10
CA GLY A 355 2.96 10.61 -15.28
C GLY A 355 3.32 12.10 -15.13
N GLU A 356 4.21 12.45 -14.21
CA GLU A 356 4.74 13.83 -14.07
C GLU A 356 5.49 14.28 -15.34
N GLY A 357 6.35 13.40 -15.90
CA GLY A 357 7.09 13.69 -17.13
C GLY A 357 6.16 13.89 -18.35
N ALA A 358 5.08 13.13 -18.43
CA ALA A 358 4.09 13.27 -19.52
C ALA A 358 3.27 14.57 -19.41
N ARG A 359 3.05 15.09 -18.22
CA ARG A 359 2.35 16.37 -18.00
C ARG A 359 3.25 17.60 -18.21
N ALA A 360 4.55 17.42 -18.09
CA ALA A 360 5.54 18.51 -18.25
C ALA A 360 6.03 18.68 -19.71
N ALA A 361 5.77 17.73 -20.60
CA ALA A 361 6.09 17.73 -22.02
C ALA A 361 4.92 18.24 -22.88
#